data_30975f04746529efd79f601b080cf3d8
#
_entry.id   30975f04746529efd79f601b080cf3d8
#
_cell.length_a   1.000
_cell.length_b   1.000
_cell.length_c   1.000
_cell.angle_alpha   90.00
_cell.angle_beta   90.00
_cell.angle_gamma   90.00
#
_symmetry.space_group_name_H-M   'P 1'
#
loop_
_entity.id
_entity.type
_entity.pdbx_description
1 polymer ?
#
loop_
_entity_poly.entity_id
_entity_poly.type
_entity_poly.pdbx_seq_one_letter_code
_entity_poly.pdbx_strand_id
1 'polypeptide(L)'
;QALTALTSVGRAILSKPSAQGVLDYLGLGDGSALPVGVPVPWPSATPPTGWLKCNGAAFSAEEYPKLAKVYPTNKLPDLRGEFIRGWDDGRGIDAGRALLSLQAGMLEKHRHMVVANDGYDSKEEWELAAIFRKAYTQGRGLDAADAGGTLIPSPTLHTRGSIGNTGGSETRPRNIAFNYIVRAA
;
A
#
# COMPACT_ATOMS: atom_id res chain seq x y z
N GLN A 1 -25.03 -32.61 42.59
CA GLN A 1 -26.29 -32.44 41.83
C GLN A 1 -26.25 -31.24 40.83
N ALA A 2 -25.42 -30.20 41.09
CA ALA A 2 -25.39 -29.03 40.21
C ALA A 2 -24.79 -29.28 38.78
N LEU A 3 -23.89 -30.27 38.64
CA LEU A 3 -23.21 -30.54 37.35
C LEU A 3 -24.04 -31.36 36.36
N THR A 4 -25.09 -32.05 36.81
CA THR A 4 -25.97 -32.88 35.94
C THR A 4 -26.95 -32.04 35.12
N ALA A 5 -27.23 -30.81 35.53
CA ALA A 5 -28.10 -29.86 34.81
C ALA A 5 -27.36 -29.05 33.72
N LEU A 6 -26.02 -29.17 33.65
CA LEU A 6 -25.23 -28.43 32.66
C LEU A 6 -25.25 -29.11 31.29
N THR A 7 -25.31 -28.28 30.22
CA THR A 7 -25.12 -28.76 28.85
C THR A 7 -23.72 -29.37 28.66
N SER A 8 -23.55 -30.16 27.60
CA SER A 8 -22.23 -30.73 27.25
C SER A 8 -21.14 -29.66 27.12
N VAL A 9 -21.47 -28.50 26.52
CA VAL A 9 -20.57 -27.35 26.40
C VAL A 9 -20.20 -26.76 27.77
N GLY A 10 -21.21 -26.58 28.67
CA GLY A 10 -20.94 -26.07 30.00
C GLY A 10 -20.01 -26.98 30.80
N ARG A 11 -20.20 -28.29 30.72
CA ARG A 11 -19.29 -29.28 31.34
C ARG A 11 -17.90 -29.24 30.77
N ALA A 12 -17.78 -29.08 29.42
CA ALA A 12 -16.49 -28.98 28.75
C ALA A 12 -15.71 -27.74 29.20
N ILE A 13 -16.38 -26.60 29.35
CA ILE A 13 -15.77 -25.36 29.85
C ILE A 13 -15.29 -25.52 31.29
N LEU A 14 -16.16 -26.05 32.18
CA LEU A 14 -15.85 -26.23 33.60
C LEU A 14 -14.78 -27.31 33.84
N SER A 15 -14.56 -28.22 32.89
CA SER A 15 -13.52 -29.25 33.00
C SER A 15 -12.11 -28.70 32.63
N LYS A 16 -12.01 -27.47 32.14
CA LYS A 16 -10.70 -26.89 31.75
C LYS A 16 -9.91 -26.46 32.99
N PRO A 17 -8.62 -26.82 33.08
CA PRO A 17 -7.81 -26.58 34.28
C PRO A 17 -7.35 -25.14 34.42
N SER A 18 -7.51 -24.29 33.36
CA SER A 18 -7.00 -22.91 33.31
C SER A 18 -7.87 -22.02 32.44
N ALA A 19 -7.74 -20.71 32.62
CA ALA A 19 -8.33 -19.71 31.71
C ALA A 19 -7.88 -19.93 30.27
N GLN A 20 -6.61 -20.24 30.05
CA GLN A 20 -6.08 -20.56 28.72
C GLN A 20 -6.79 -21.76 28.10
N GLY A 21 -6.98 -22.83 28.88
CA GLY A 21 -7.71 -23.99 28.38
C GLY A 21 -9.17 -23.69 27.99
N VAL A 22 -9.82 -22.72 28.64
CA VAL A 22 -11.15 -22.23 28.22
C VAL A 22 -11.05 -21.42 26.91
N LEU A 23 -10.07 -20.52 26.78
CA LEU A 23 -9.85 -19.74 25.56
C LEU A 23 -9.58 -20.65 24.36
N ASP A 24 -8.73 -21.67 24.52
CA ASP A 24 -8.43 -22.67 23.50
C ASP A 24 -9.67 -23.45 23.06
N TYR A 25 -10.49 -23.85 24.01
CA TYR A 25 -11.76 -24.56 23.75
C TYR A 25 -12.74 -23.68 22.97
N LEU A 26 -12.77 -22.38 23.24
CA LEU A 26 -13.58 -21.40 22.52
C LEU A 26 -12.98 -20.98 21.15
N GLY A 27 -11.80 -21.47 20.80
CA GLY A 27 -11.10 -21.09 19.56
C GLY A 27 -10.54 -19.68 19.58
N LEU A 28 -10.39 -19.07 20.75
CA LEU A 28 -9.90 -17.71 20.94
C LEU A 28 -8.36 -17.64 21.09
N GLY A 29 -7.68 -18.79 21.24
CA GLY A 29 -6.22 -18.87 21.39
C GLY A 29 -5.69 -17.89 22.42
N ASP A 30 -4.75 -17.03 22.07
CA ASP A 30 -4.21 -16.00 22.95
C ASP A 30 -5.18 -14.81 23.21
N GLY A 31 -6.47 -15.03 23.13
CA GLY A 31 -7.50 -14.02 23.35
C GLY A 31 -7.91 -13.26 22.07
N SER A 32 -7.52 -13.75 20.89
CA SER A 32 -7.87 -13.12 19.61
C SER A 32 -8.98 -13.86 18.89
N ALA A 33 -10.08 -13.15 18.59
CA ALA A 33 -11.17 -13.64 17.73
C ALA A 33 -10.83 -13.48 16.21
N LEU A 34 -9.70 -12.86 15.84
CA LEU A 34 -9.29 -12.68 14.45
C LEU A 34 -8.93 -14.03 13.82
N PRO A 35 -9.39 -14.31 12.59
CA PRO A 35 -8.96 -15.48 11.85
C PRO A 35 -7.44 -15.53 11.66
N VAL A 36 -6.89 -16.74 11.63
CA VAL A 36 -5.46 -16.93 11.30
C VAL A 36 -5.15 -16.35 9.94
N GLY A 37 -4.04 -15.62 9.83
CA GLY A 37 -3.56 -15.05 8.56
C GLY A 37 -4.13 -13.68 8.19
N VAL A 38 -5.03 -13.09 8.98
CA VAL A 38 -5.49 -11.71 8.74
C VAL A 38 -4.39 -10.71 9.11
N PRO A 39 -3.91 -9.87 8.18
CA PRO A 39 -2.93 -8.85 8.49
C PRO A 39 -3.55 -7.75 9.36
N VAL A 40 -2.89 -7.43 10.47
CA VAL A 40 -3.28 -6.32 11.35
C VAL A 40 -2.11 -5.37 11.58
N PRO A 41 -2.35 -4.05 11.72
CA PRO A 41 -1.32 -3.09 12.06
C PRO A 41 -0.90 -3.24 13.53
N TRP A 42 0.39 -3.30 13.78
CA TRP A 42 0.99 -3.46 15.11
C TRP A 42 2.00 -2.32 15.36
N PRO A 43 1.94 -1.61 16.51
CA PRO A 43 2.74 -0.39 16.73
C PRO A 43 4.19 -0.66 17.17
N SER A 44 4.64 -1.91 17.21
CA SER A 44 5.97 -2.29 17.67
C SER A 44 6.73 -3.11 16.61
N ALA A 45 8.05 -3.05 16.65
CA ALA A 45 8.92 -3.86 15.80
C ALA A 45 8.86 -5.36 16.12
N THR A 46 8.48 -5.73 17.35
CA THR A 46 8.40 -7.12 17.80
C THR A 46 6.94 -7.53 17.92
N PRO A 47 6.47 -8.53 17.16
CA PRO A 47 5.15 -9.09 17.32
C PRO A 47 4.98 -9.79 18.70
N PRO A 48 3.76 -9.95 19.21
CA PRO A 48 3.48 -10.83 20.32
C PRO A 48 3.78 -12.30 19.97
N THR A 49 3.92 -13.13 20.99
CA THR A 49 4.03 -14.59 20.80
C THR A 49 2.84 -15.13 20.01
N GLY A 50 3.09 -16.03 19.06
CA GLY A 50 2.07 -16.59 18.16
C GLY A 50 1.71 -15.73 16.95
N TRP A 51 2.41 -14.59 16.77
CA TRP A 51 2.24 -13.72 15.62
C TRP A 51 3.51 -13.61 14.79
N LEU A 52 3.37 -13.52 13.47
CA LEU A 52 4.47 -13.39 12.51
C LEU A 52 4.39 -12.07 11.75
N LYS A 53 5.56 -11.53 11.36
CA LYS A 53 5.66 -10.30 10.56
C LYS A 53 5.32 -10.58 9.10
N CYS A 54 4.57 -9.69 8.47
CA CYS A 54 4.38 -9.68 7.01
C CYS A 54 5.59 -9.01 6.32
N ASN A 55 6.71 -9.72 6.30
CA ASN A 55 7.99 -9.23 5.76
C ASN A 55 8.53 -10.10 4.61
N GLY A 56 7.68 -10.89 3.98
CA GLY A 56 8.07 -11.78 2.90
C GLY A 56 8.74 -13.08 3.35
N ALA A 57 8.87 -13.35 4.65
CA ALA A 57 9.52 -14.55 5.16
C ALA A 57 8.68 -15.81 4.91
N ALA A 58 9.37 -16.92 4.67
CA ALA A 58 8.76 -18.24 4.68
C ALA A 58 8.48 -18.69 6.11
N PHE A 59 7.47 -19.56 6.26
CA PHE A 59 7.11 -20.20 7.54
C PHE A 59 6.93 -21.72 7.35
N SER A 60 7.00 -22.46 8.44
CA SER A 60 6.79 -23.91 8.41
C SER A 60 5.29 -24.24 8.37
N ALA A 61 4.87 -25.00 7.36
CA ALA A 61 3.51 -25.53 7.27
C ALA A 61 3.18 -26.56 8.38
N GLU A 62 4.21 -27.25 8.88
CA GLU A 62 4.06 -28.19 9.97
C GLU A 62 3.79 -27.47 11.29
N GLU A 63 4.52 -26.37 11.53
CA GLU A 63 4.35 -25.54 12.73
C GLU A 63 3.05 -24.72 12.68
N TYR A 64 2.68 -24.21 11.48
CA TYR A 64 1.51 -23.34 11.30
C TYR A 64 0.54 -23.87 10.22
N PRO A 65 -0.11 -25.02 10.44
CA PRO A 65 -0.94 -25.67 9.42
C PRO A 65 -2.20 -24.87 9.04
N LYS A 66 -2.73 -24.06 9.96
CA LYS A 66 -3.86 -23.17 9.65
C LYS A 66 -3.42 -22.02 8.76
N LEU A 67 -2.24 -21.44 9.04
CA LEU A 67 -1.67 -20.37 8.24
C LEU A 67 -1.33 -20.85 6.82
N ALA A 68 -0.81 -22.08 6.68
CA ALA A 68 -0.52 -22.69 5.38
C ALA A 68 -1.76 -22.87 4.49
N LYS A 69 -2.93 -23.03 5.06
CA LYS A 69 -4.20 -23.05 4.31
C LYS A 69 -4.56 -21.68 3.74
N VAL A 70 -4.21 -20.60 4.45
CA VAL A 70 -4.48 -19.21 4.02
C VAL A 70 -3.42 -18.74 3.02
N TYR A 71 -2.16 -19.12 3.25
CA TYR A 71 -1.01 -18.79 2.38
C TYR A 71 -0.37 -20.07 1.85
N PRO A 72 -0.91 -20.66 0.77
CA PRO A 72 -0.45 -21.98 0.28
C PRO A 72 0.99 -22.01 -0.21
N THR A 73 1.59 -20.86 -0.48
CA THR A 73 3.01 -20.74 -0.84
C THR A 73 3.94 -20.89 0.37
N ASN A 74 3.38 -21.02 1.59
CA ASN A 74 4.10 -21.02 2.88
C ASN A 74 5.03 -19.81 3.05
N LYS A 75 4.62 -18.68 2.46
CA LYS A 75 5.34 -17.42 2.51
C LYS A 75 4.37 -16.28 2.75
N LEU A 76 4.66 -15.42 3.73
CA LEU A 76 3.87 -14.24 4.00
C LEU A 76 4.15 -13.15 2.96
N PRO A 77 3.16 -12.30 2.64
CA PRO A 77 3.39 -11.13 1.81
C PRO A 77 4.39 -10.19 2.50
N ASP A 78 5.19 -9.47 1.72
CA ASP A 78 6.00 -8.38 2.24
C ASP A 78 5.18 -7.10 2.18
N LEU A 79 4.70 -6.66 3.33
CA LEU A 79 3.87 -5.45 3.47
C LEU A 79 4.67 -4.26 3.99
N ARG A 80 5.99 -4.36 4.05
CA ARG A 80 6.85 -3.25 4.47
C ARG A 80 6.83 -2.16 3.40
N GLY A 81 6.40 -0.95 3.79
CA GLY A 81 6.26 0.19 2.87
C GLY A 81 5.05 0.14 1.95
N GLU A 82 4.17 -0.86 2.07
CA GLU A 82 3.04 -1.05 1.18
C GLU A 82 1.72 -0.55 1.79
N PHE A 83 0.82 -0.11 0.93
CA PHE A 83 -0.59 0.13 1.25
C PHE A 83 -1.43 -1.06 0.82
N ILE A 84 -2.29 -1.57 1.71
CA ILE A 84 -3.23 -2.64 1.37
C ILE A 84 -4.39 -2.05 0.58
N ARG A 85 -4.60 -2.59 -0.63
CA ARG A 85 -5.70 -2.24 -1.53
C ARG A 85 -6.78 -3.32 -1.50
N GLY A 86 -8.05 -2.91 -1.58
CA GLY A 86 -9.14 -3.85 -1.81
C GLY A 86 -8.96 -4.55 -3.17
N TRP A 87 -9.12 -5.87 -3.19
CA TRP A 87 -9.09 -6.63 -4.43
C TRP A 87 -10.29 -6.28 -5.31
N ASP A 88 -10.08 -6.21 -6.61
CA ASP A 88 -11.10 -5.80 -7.59
C ASP A 88 -12.28 -6.79 -7.67
N ASP A 89 -12.01 -8.06 -7.53
CA ASP A 89 -13.01 -9.16 -7.53
C ASP A 89 -14.10 -9.00 -8.62
N GLY A 90 -13.68 -8.60 -9.82
CA GLY A 90 -14.58 -8.43 -10.96
C GLY A 90 -15.33 -7.10 -11.03
N ARG A 91 -15.05 -6.14 -10.14
CA ARG A 91 -15.66 -4.81 -10.17
C ARG A 91 -15.24 -3.96 -11.39
N GLY A 92 -14.08 -4.24 -11.97
CA GLY A 92 -13.58 -3.58 -13.18
C GLY A 92 -12.78 -2.28 -12.95
N ILE A 93 -12.42 -1.96 -11.71
CA ILE A 93 -11.56 -0.79 -11.38
C ILE A 93 -10.08 -1.14 -11.56
N ASP A 94 -9.70 -2.38 -11.26
CA ASP A 94 -8.33 -2.90 -11.36
C ASP A 94 -8.38 -4.32 -11.98
N ALA A 95 -8.98 -4.38 -13.17
CA ALA A 95 -9.31 -5.63 -13.84
C ALA A 95 -8.07 -6.51 -14.07
N GLY A 96 -8.20 -7.82 -13.82
CA GLY A 96 -7.11 -8.78 -13.97
C GLY A 96 -6.11 -8.78 -12.80
N ARG A 97 -6.35 -7.99 -11.76
CA ARG A 97 -5.50 -7.95 -10.57
C ARG A 97 -5.59 -9.24 -9.77
N ALA A 98 -4.47 -9.92 -9.59
CA ALA A 98 -4.41 -11.11 -8.75
C ALA A 98 -4.30 -10.74 -7.25
N LEU A 99 -4.93 -11.56 -6.38
CA LEU A 99 -4.74 -11.44 -4.93
C LEU A 99 -3.26 -11.52 -4.57
N LEU A 100 -2.85 -10.76 -3.56
CA LEU A 100 -1.49 -10.69 -3.02
C LEU A 100 -0.42 -10.25 -4.03
N SER A 101 -0.80 -9.78 -5.23
CA SER A 101 0.17 -9.26 -6.20
C SER A 101 0.57 -7.82 -5.86
N LEU A 102 1.85 -7.50 -6.04
CA LEU A 102 2.39 -6.16 -5.92
C LEU A 102 2.00 -5.29 -7.11
N GLN A 103 1.77 -4.01 -6.88
CA GLN A 103 1.59 -3.00 -7.90
C GLN A 103 2.42 -1.76 -7.56
N ALA A 104 3.29 -1.37 -8.47
CA ALA A 104 4.09 -0.17 -8.31
C ALA A 104 3.23 1.10 -8.31
N GLY A 105 3.69 2.13 -7.61
CA GLY A 105 3.07 3.44 -7.64
C GLY A 105 3.02 4.04 -9.04
N MET A 106 1.93 4.74 -9.35
CA MET A 106 1.73 5.40 -10.64
C MET A 106 0.96 6.70 -10.42
N LEU A 107 1.35 7.75 -11.14
CA LEU A 107 0.54 8.95 -11.29
C LEU A 107 -0.50 8.73 -12.39
N GLU A 108 -1.72 9.16 -12.15
CA GLU A 108 -2.72 9.24 -13.21
C GLU A 108 -2.27 10.25 -14.26
N LYS A 109 -2.50 9.94 -15.52
CA LYS A 109 -2.21 10.84 -16.61
C LYS A 109 -3.03 12.12 -16.47
N HIS A 110 -2.36 13.24 -16.35
CA HIS A 110 -3.00 14.55 -16.25
C HIS A 110 -2.22 15.58 -17.08
N ARG A 111 -2.86 16.69 -17.38
CA ARG A 111 -2.29 17.81 -18.10
C ARG A 111 -2.25 19.04 -17.21
N HIS A 112 -1.24 19.84 -17.35
CA HIS A 112 -1.17 21.17 -16.77
C HIS A 112 -1.38 22.20 -17.85
N MET A 113 -2.25 23.18 -17.58
CA MET A 113 -2.43 24.32 -18.45
C MET A 113 -1.27 25.30 -18.24
N VAL A 114 -0.54 25.60 -19.30
CA VAL A 114 0.46 26.68 -19.30
C VAL A 114 -0.18 27.88 -19.99
N VAL A 115 -0.43 28.93 -19.24
CA VAL A 115 -0.90 30.20 -19.80
C VAL A 115 0.32 30.95 -20.28
N ALA A 116 0.56 30.93 -21.57
CA ALA A 116 1.51 31.86 -22.22
C ALA A 116 0.76 33.13 -22.56
N ASN A 117 1.13 34.21 -21.90
CA ASN A 117 0.56 35.53 -22.18
C ASN A 117 1.29 36.17 -23.34
N ASP A 118 1.13 35.62 -24.54
CA ASP A 118 1.62 36.20 -25.77
C ASP A 118 0.43 36.43 -26.72
N GLY A 119 0.33 37.60 -27.29
CA GLY A 119 -0.78 38.10 -28.09
C GLY A 119 -1.10 37.34 -29.39
N TYR A 120 -1.01 36.03 -29.38
CA TYR A 120 -1.44 35.15 -30.45
C TYR A 120 -2.83 34.61 -30.18
N ASP A 121 -3.77 35.05 -30.98
CA ASP A 121 -5.19 34.71 -30.96
C ASP A 121 -5.49 33.30 -31.49
N SER A 122 -4.66 32.30 -31.18
CA SER A 122 -4.95 30.92 -31.58
C SER A 122 -5.67 30.16 -30.49
N LYS A 123 -6.91 29.75 -30.77
CA LYS A 123 -7.77 28.95 -29.92
C LYS A 123 -7.42 27.45 -29.91
N GLU A 124 -6.23 27.08 -30.38
CA GLU A 124 -5.84 25.68 -30.45
C GLU A 124 -5.11 25.25 -29.18
N GLU A 125 -5.51 24.11 -28.62
CA GLU A 125 -4.79 23.45 -27.54
C GLU A 125 -3.42 22.99 -28.05
N TRP A 126 -2.34 23.54 -27.49
CA TRP A 126 -0.99 23.15 -27.83
C TRP A 126 -0.50 22.07 -26.86
N GLU A 127 -0.01 20.96 -27.39
CA GLU A 127 0.74 20.02 -26.55
C GLU A 127 2.03 20.67 -26.04
N LEU A 128 2.27 20.58 -24.74
CA LEU A 128 3.42 21.19 -24.07
C LEU A 128 4.75 20.83 -24.76
N ALA A 129 4.88 19.59 -25.24
CA ALA A 129 6.04 19.12 -26.00
C ALA A 129 6.24 19.83 -27.34
N ALA A 130 5.16 20.32 -27.97
CA ALA A 130 5.24 21.06 -29.23
C ALA A 130 5.63 22.52 -29.01
N ILE A 131 5.16 23.13 -27.93
CA ILE A 131 5.56 24.52 -27.55
C ILE A 131 7.06 24.57 -27.27
N PHE A 132 7.60 23.65 -26.50
CA PHE A 132 9.02 23.63 -26.16
C PHE A 132 9.92 23.25 -27.35
N ARG A 133 9.46 22.45 -28.28
CA ARG A 133 10.19 22.18 -29.53
C ARG A 133 10.30 23.39 -30.45
N LYS A 134 9.29 24.27 -30.48
CA LYS A 134 9.25 25.44 -31.36
C LYS A 134 9.90 26.69 -30.76
N ALA A 135 9.81 26.88 -29.44
CA ALA A 135 10.48 28.02 -28.77
C ALA A 135 11.98 28.01 -28.93
N TYR A 136 12.57 26.89 -29.27
CA TYR A 136 13.97 26.67 -29.50
C TYR A 136 14.50 27.38 -30.77
N THR A 137 13.68 27.66 -31.76
CA THR A 137 14.14 28.12 -33.08
C THR A 137 13.88 29.59 -33.39
N GLN A 138 13.19 30.34 -32.51
CA GLN A 138 12.70 31.67 -32.92
C GLN A 138 13.11 32.84 -32.02
N GLY A 139 14.21 32.81 -31.32
CA GLY A 139 14.87 33.98 -30.76
C GLY A 139 14.07 34.98 -29.91
N ARG A 140 12.80 34.72 -29.62
CA ARG A 140 11.92 35.43 -28.66
C ARG A 140 11.28 34.44 -27.74
N GLY A 141 12.13 33.69 -27.03
CA GLY A 141 11.67 32.89 -25.89
C GLY A 141 11.26 33.79 -24.74
N LEU A 142 10.49 33.22 -23.83
CA LEU A 142 10.25 33.81 -22.51
C LEU A 142 11.60 34.20 -21.92
N ASP A 143 11.84 35.47 -21.75
CA ASP A 143 13.04 35.96 -21.08
C ASP A 143 12.84 35.67 -19.57
N ALA A 144 13.55 34.70 -19.06
CA ALA A 144 13.47 34.31 -17.68
C ALA A 144 13.82 35.46 -16.72
N ALA A 145 14.62 36.41 -17.16
CA ALA A 145 15.01 37.60 -16.40
C ALA A 145 13.84 38.57 -16.25
N ASP A 146 13.04 38.78 -17.30
CA ASP A 146 11.88 39.67 -17.27
C ASP A 146 10.68 39.02 -16.52
N ALA A 147 10.62 37.70 -16.49
CA ALA A 147 9.58 36.96 -15.77
C ALA A 147 9.91 36.68 -14.29
N GLY A 148 11.04 37.14 -13.78
CA GLY A 148 11.46 36.86 -12.37
C GLY A 148 11.85 35.40 -12.12
N GLY A 149 12.11 34.65 -13.18
CA GLY A 149 12.52 33.25 -13.09
C GLY A 149 14.02 33.07 -12.90
N THR A 150 14.43 31.91 -12.38
CA THR A 150 15.84 31.53 -12.30
C THR A 150 16.27 30.77 -13.55
N LEU A 151 17.34 31.23 -14.23
CA LEU A 151 17.94 30.50 -15.33
C LEU A 151 18.45 29.13 -14.85
N ILE A 152 18.00 28.05 -15.50
CA ILE A 152 18.54 26.71 -15.32
C ILE A 152 19.72 26.54 -16.27
N PRO A 153 20.97 26.44 -15.79
CA PRO A 153 22.15 26.54 -16.63
C PRO A 153 22.54 25.24 -17.32
N SER A 154 21.67 24.64 -18.12
CA SER A 154 22.09 23.50 -18.94
C SER A 154 21.24 23.32 -20.19
N PRO A 155 21.82 23.36 -21.38
CA PRO A 155 21.11 23.17 -22.66
C PRO A 155 20.61 21.74 -22.90
N THR A 156 21.03 20.77 -22.13
CA THR A 156 20.57 19.37 -22.24
C THR A 156 19.17 19.13 -21.66
N LEU A 157 18.54 20.15 -21.07
CA LEU A 157 17.25 20.08 -20.41
C LEU A 157 16.05 20.51 -21.26
N HIS A 158 16.24 20.87 -22.53
CA HIS A 158 15.20 21.46 -23.37
C HIS A 158 13.98 20.59 -23.65
N THR A 159 14.03 19.30 -23.36
CA THR A 159 12.86 18.39 -23.52
C THR A 159 12.32 17.82 -22.21
N ARG A 160 13.04 18.01 -21.09
CA ARG A 160 12.68 17.41 -19.80
C ARG A 160 12.69 18.34 -18.59
N GLY A 161 13.19 19.57 -18.75
CA GLY A 161 13.53 20.40 -17.61
C GLY A 161 12.82 21.73 -17.48
N SER A 162 11.82 22.02 -18.30
CA SER A 162 11.13 23.32 -18.27
C SER A 162 10.18 23.47 -17.08
N ILE A 163 9.82 22.36 -16.45
CA ILE A 163 9.06 22.32 -15.19
C ILE A 163 9.94 21.55 -14.21
N GLY A 164 10.44 22.24 -13.19
CA GLY A 164 11.27 21.62 -12.17
C GLY A 164 10.55 20.49 -11.46
N ASN A 165 11.29 19.46 -11.09
CA ASN A 165 10.77 18.39 -10.24
C ASN A 165 10.51 18.94 -8.83
N THR A 166 9.26 19.23 -8.53
CA THR A 166 8.85 19.60 -7.17
C THR A 166 8.23 18.37 -6.51
N GLY A 167 8.76 17.96 -5.36
CA GLY A 167 8.27 16.80 -4.63
C GLY A 167 9.38 15.95 -4.04
N GLY A 168 9.01 14.78 -3.55
CA GLY A 168 9.92 13.78 -2.99
C GLY A 168 10.21 12.65 -3.99
N SER A 169 10.88 11.62 -3.49
CA SER A 169 11.20 10.40 -4.25
C SER A 169 10.00 9.48 -4.50
N GLU A 170 8.86 9.77 -3.88
CA GLU A 170 7.67 8.92 -3.89
C GLU A 170 6.39 9.76 -3.84
N THR A 171 5.38 9.36 -4.61
CA THR A 171 4.01 9.88 -4.47
C THR A 171 3.29 9.09 -3.39
N ARG A 172 2.97 9.74 -2.28
CA ARG A 172 2.28 9.09 -1.17
C ARG A 172 1.34 10.04 -0.43
N PRO A 173 0.21 9.53 0.12
CA PRO A 173 -0.60 10.29 1.06
C PRO A 173 0.15 10.44 2.39
N ARG A 174 -0.33 11.33 3.25
CA ARG A 174 0.14 11.38 4.66
C ARG A 174 -0.17 10.03 5.32
N ASN A 175 0.81 9.47 6.02
CA ASN A 175 0.70 8.14 6.61
C ASN A 175 1.47 8.04 7.94
N ILE A 176 1.18 6.97 8.67
CA ILE A 176 1.91 6.55 9.86
C ILE A 176 2.28 5.08 9.66
N ALA A 177 3.54 4.75 9.90
CA ALA A 177 4.03 3.39 9.71
C ALA A 177 3.63 2.48 10.89
N PHE A 178 3.06 1.34 10.57
CA PHE A 178 2.81 0.22 11.46
C PHE A 178 3.44 -1.04 10.91
N ASN A 179 3.82 -1.95 11.80
CA ASN A 179 4.25 -3.29 11.40
C ASN A 179 3.01 -4.16 11.13
N TYR A 180 2.85 -4.68 9.92
CA TYR A 180 1.80 -5.64 9.67
C TYR A 180 2.19 -7.02 10.19
N ILE A 181 1.33 -7.60 11.02
CA ILE A 181 1.52 -8.92 11.61
C ILE A 181 0.28 -9.79 11.37
N VAL A 182 0.46 -11.10 11.35
CA VAL A 182 -0.62 -12.08 11.25
C VAL A 182 -0.58 -13.04 12.43
N ARG A 183 -1.75 -13.44 12.93
CA ARG A 183 -1.84 -14.57 13.84
C ARG A 183 -1.46 -15.85 13.10
N ALA A 184 -0.56 -16.64 13.67
CA ALA A 184 0.00 -17.81 13.01
C ALA A 184 -0.71 -19.12 13.39
N ALA A 185 -1.34 -19.20 14.58
CA ALA A 185 -1.98 -20.40 15.11
C ALA A 185 -3.40 -20.12 15.66
#